data_bb1d43e8463f0474b80c2201fccf43f1
#
_entry.id   bb1d43e8463f0474b80c2201fccf43f1
#
_cell.length_a   1.000
_cell.length_b   1.000
_cell.length_c   1.000
_cell.angle_alpha   90.00
_cell.angle_beta   90.00
_cell.angle_gamma   90.00
#
_symmetry.space_group_name_H-M   'P 1'
#
loop_
_entity.id
_entity.type
_entity.pdbx_description
1 polymer ?
#
loop_
_entity_poly.entity_id
_entity_poly.type
_entity_poly.pdbx_seq_one_letter_code
_entity_poly.pdbx_strand_id
1 'polypeptide(L)'
;MSWLLFDPTSSDSLRLMGDTAADQLEGARRSVCDRVDELADVLIQTSRAIHANPELAFQEHAAHDLLTDVLAGQGIDVVRSAYGLETAFEGSAGTAGPVVAVLCEYDALPGIGHACGHNIIATAGLGAGLAAAVVAEELGGRIRILGTPAEEGGGGKVFMLERGAFDGVDAALMVHPADADLENITSLAIQQAVVSYTGRAAHAAAAPEKGLNALDAAVLGYVNVAALRQHIAPDERIHGIITDGGEKANIVPVRAGANWYARSPSRSGLEDLKLRLAACLRAGAEAAGCGIQIEWIEPSYAEVLDNRALLDRYTANAALLGRTVLPAVEHQVVASTDMGNVSYAVPSIHPMIKSAPAGTAIHTEAFAGFAASAEADMAVLDGAKAMAMTVVDCWTEGSLLHTAREQFEHTVGVRAVPT
;
A
#
# COMPACT_ATOMS: atom_id res chain seq x y z
N MET A 1 -50.12 15.61 -40.65
CA MET A 1 -48.77 15.42 -40.12
C MET A 1 -48.85 15.60 -38.61
N SER A 2 -48.97 14.53 -37.88
CA SER A 2 -49.06 14.51 -36.40
C SER A 2 -47.64 14.37 -35.84
N TRP A 3 -47.17 15.40 -35.13
CA TRP A 3 -45.93 15.35 -34.40
C TRP A 3 -46.21 14.60 -33.07
N LEU A 4 -45.73 13.37 -32.93
CA LEU A 4 -45.63 12.71 -31.66
C LEU A 4 -44.65 13.48 -30.77
N LEU A 5 -45.17 14.18 -29.76
CA LEU A 5 -44.37 14.81 -28.72
C LEU A 5 -43.78 13.69 -27.86
N PHE A 6 -42.49 13.57 -27.83
CA PHE A 6 -41.73 12.69 -26.94
C PHE A 6 -41.88 13.23 -25.52
N ASP A 7 -42.53 12.46 -24.65
CA ASP A 7 -42.62 12.78 -23.21
C ASP A 7 -41.47 12.11 -22.47
N PRO A 8 -40.44 12.87 -22.04
CA PRO A 8 -39.26 12.32 -21.39
C PRO A 8 -39.54 11.79 -19.96
N THR A 9 -40.77 11.95 -19.44
CA THR A 9 -41.15 11.51 -18.09
C THR A 9 -42.02 10.26 -18.10
N SER A 10 -42.32 9.66 -19.27
CA SER A 10 -43.08 8.42 -19.35
C SER A 10 -42.29 7.22 -18.82
N SER A 11 -42.96 6.28 -18.15
CA SER A 11 -42.35 5.06 -17.62
C SER A 11 -41.61 4.23 -18.70
N ASP A 12 -42.08 4.28 -19.93
CA ASP A 12 -41.45 3.59 -21.07
C ASP A 12 -40.18 4.32 -21.54
N SER A 13 -40.15 5.66 -21.51
CA SER A 13 -38.94 6.44 -21.82
C SER A 13 -37.85 6.22 -20.77
N LEU A 14 -38.18 6.17 -19.49
CA LEU A 14 -37.27 5.87 -18.38
C LEU A 14 -36.73 4.44 -18.46
N ARG A 15 -37.56 3.47 -18.88
CA ARG A 15 -37.16 2.07 -19.05
C ARG A 15 -36.20 1.90 -20.24
N LEU A 16 -36.51 2.53 -21.38
CA LEU A 16 -35.63 2.53 -22.58
C LEU A 16 -34.28 3.22 -22.31
N MET A 17 -34.25 4.31 -21.51
CA MET A 17 -33.00 4.97 -21.12
C MET A 17 -32.19 4.12 -20.12
N GLY A 18 -32.86 3.37 -19.22
CA GLY A 18 -32.21 2.44 -18.30
C GLY A 18 -31.61 1.24 -19.01
N ASP A 19 -32.31 0.66 -19.96
CA ASP A 19 -31.82 -0.47 -20.79
C ASP A 19 -30.59 -0.05 -21.62
N THR A 20 -30.57 1.15 -22.20
CA THR A 20 -29.42 1.66 -22.96
C THR A 20 -28.19 1.97 -22.08
N ALA A 21 -28.39 2.47 -20.87
CA ALA A 21 -27.29 2.74 -19.94
C ALA A 21 -26.66 1.43 -19.41
N ALA A 22 -27.48 0.41 -19.15
CA ALA A 22 -26.98 -0.91 -18.75
C ALA A 22 -26.18 -1.59 -19.88
N ASP A 23 -26.67 -1.50 -21.12
CA ASP A 23 -25.97 -2.02 -22.29
C ASP A 23 -24.63 -1.30 -22.55
N GLN A 24 -24.58 0.02 -22.33
CA GLN A 24 -23.36 0.81 -22.44
C GLN A 24 -22.33 0.43 -21.39
N LEU A 25 -22.74 0.27 -20.12
CA LEU A 25 -21.89 -0.19 -19.02
C LEU A 25 -21.30 -1.57 -19.31
N GLU A 26 -22.14 -2.53 -19.73
CA GLU A 26 -21.70 -3.87 -20.06
C GLU A 26 -20.76 -3.89 -21.27
N GLY A 27 -21.02 -3.05 -22.27
CA GLY A 27 -20.15 -2.84 -23.43
C GLY A 27 -18.77 -2.32 -23.01
N ALA A 28 -18.72 -1.30 -22.15
CA ALA A 28 -17.48 -0.72 -21.66
C ALA A 28 -16.67 -1.72 -20.79
N ARG A 29 -17.33 -2.47 -19.89
CA ARG A 29 -16.68 -3.52 -19.11
C ARG A 29 -16.08 -4.61 -20.01
N ARG A 30 -16.78 -5.00 -21.08
CA ARG A 30 -16.27 -5.95 -22.07
C ARG A 30 -15.05 -5.38 -22.81
N SER A 31 -15.12 -4.13 -23.26
CA SER A 31 -14.01 -3.46 -23.96
C SER A 31 -12.73 -3.43 -23.12
N VAL A 32 -12.82 -3.12 -21.81
CA VAL A 32 -11.62 -3.13 -20.95
C VAL A 32 -11.10 -4.55 -20.68
N CYS A 33 -11.98 -5.56 -20.57
CA CYS A 33 -11.56 -6.94 -20.43
C CYS A 33 -10.87 -7.45 -21.70
N ASP A 34 -11.45 -7.20 -22.88
CA ASP A 34 -10.87 -7.57 -24.18
C ASP A 34 -9.50 -6.90 -24.36
N ARG A 35 -9.37 -5.64 -23.90
CA ARG A 35 -8.08 -4.93 -23.96
C ARG A 35 -7.02 -5.56 -23.07
N VAL A 36 -7.35 -6.02 -21.86
CA VAL A 36 -6.41 -6.77 -21.02
C VAL A 36 -6.00 -8.08 -21.70
N ASP A 37 -6.95 -8.79 -22.34
CA ASP A 37 -6.66 -10.03 -23.06
C ASP A 37 -5.74 -9.79 -24.27
N GLU A 38 -5.92 -8.71 -25.03
CA GLU A 38 -5.01 -8.30 -26.10
C GLU A 38 -3.58 -8.01 -25.59
N LEU A 39 -3.47 -7.50 -24.38
CA LEU A 39 -2.19 -7.16 -23.75
C LEU A 39 -1.59 -8.30 -22.93
N ALA A 40 -2.25 -9.48 -22.85
CA ALA A 40 -1.87 -10.55 -21.94
C ALA A 40 -0.38 -10.95 -22.04
N ASP A 41 0.12 -11.16 -23.26
CA ASP A 41 1.52 -11.53 -23.45
C ASP A 41 2.49 -10.44 -22.95
N VAL A 42 2.18 -9.17 -23.20
CA VAL A 42 3.00 -8.03 -22.76
C VAL A 42 2.99 -7.94 -21.23
N LEU A 43 1.82 -8.03 -20.60
CA LEU A 43 1.67 -7.94 -19.15
C LEU A 43 2.40 -9.10 -18.45
N ILE A 44 2.23 -10.33 -18.90
CA ILE A 44 2.91 -11.51 -18.35
C ILE A 44 4.42 -11.40 -18.52
N GLN A 45 4.91 -11.00 -19.70
CA GLN A 45 6.33 -10.83 -19.93
C GLN A 45 6.93 -9.71 -19.06
N THR A 46 6.21 -8.60 -18.88
CA THR A 46 6.62 -7.50 -18.00
C THR A 46 6.72 -7.96 -16.55
N SER A 47 5.69 -8.67 -16.03
CA SER A 47 5.68 -9.23 -14.68
C SER A 47 6.88 -10.16 -14.45
N ARG A 48 7.12 -11.07 -15.38
CA ARG A 48 8.23 -12.03 -15.29
C ARG A 48 9.60 -11.37 -15.42
N ALA A 49 9.72 -10.31 -16.21
CA ALA A 49 10.96 -9.55 -16.32
C ALA A 49 11.31 -8.79 -15.03
N ILE A 50 10.31 -8.16 -14.39
CA ILE A 50 10.47 -7.53 -13.07
C ILE A 50 10.86 -8.59 -12.04
N HIS A 51 10.14 -9.72 -12.00
CA HIS A 51 10.44 -10.82 -11.09
C HIS A 51 11.86 -11.37 -11.24
N ALA A 52 12.35 -11.48 -12.47
CA ALA A 52 13.68 -12.02 -12.78
C ALA A 52 14.82 -11.03 -12.44
N ASN A 53 14.53 -9.76 -12.29
CA ASN A 53 15.47 -8.70 -11.94
C ASN A 53 15.00 -7.91 -10.72
N PRO A 54 15.03 -8.49 -9.51
CA PRO A 54 14.55 -7.85 -8.31
C PRO A 54 15.42 -6.66 -7.91
N GLU A 55 14.82 -5.49 -7.76
CA GLU A 55 15.47 -4.24 -7.36
C GLU A 55 14.90 -3.77 -6.03
N LEU A 56 15.73 -3.17 -5.17
CA LEU A 56 15.33 -2.73 -3.83
C LEU A 56 14.75 -1.33 -3.86
N ALA A 57 14.09 -0.98 -2.76
CA ALA A 57 13.48 0.33 -2.53
C ALA A 57 14.32 1.51 -3.04
N PHE A 58 13.71 2.39 -3.83
CA PHE A 58 14.31 3.54 -4.52
C PHE A 58 15.46 3.23 -5.50
N GLN A 59 15.66 1.95 -5.86
CA GLN A 59 16.65 1.49 -6.83
C GLN A 59 15.99 0.70 -7.97
N GLU A 60 14.71 0.81 -8.15
CA GLU A 60 13.87 0.05 -9.09
C GLU A 60 13.98 0.64 -10.53
N HIS A 61 15.19 0.90 -11.01
CA HIS A 61 15.41 1.59 -12.28
C HIS A 61 14.98 0.77 -13.49
N ALA A 62 15.29 -0.52 -13.52
CA ALA A 62 14.93 -1.38 -14.64
C ALA A 62 13.43 -1.65 -14.68
N ALA A 63 12.77 -1.84 -13.52
CA ALA A 63 11.33 -1.98 -13.43
C ALA A 63 10.62 -0.69 -13.87
N HIS A 64 11.08 0.48 -13.39
CA HIS A 64 10.60 1.80 -13.80
C HIS A 64 10.70 1.99 -15.32
N ASP A 65 11.87 1.73 -15.91
CA ASP A 65 12.09 1.93 -17.34
C ASP A 65 11.21 0.98 -18.15
N LEU A 66 11.11 -0.28 -17.77
CA LEU A 66 10.28 -1.28 -18.45
C LEU A 66 8.78 -0.88 -18.42
N LEU A 67 8.26 -0.50 -17.26
CA LEU A 67 6.85 -0.11 -17.09
C LEU A 67 6.53 1.16 -17.91
N THR A 68 7.41 2.16 -17.87
CA THR A 68 7.23 3.41 -18.60
C THR A 68 7.40 3.24 -20.10
N ASP A 69 8.28 2.33 -20.56
CA ASP A 69 8.42 1.98 -21.98
C ASP A 69 7.15 1.28 -22.51
N VAL A 70 6.55 0.38 -21.72
CA VAL A 70 5.28 -0.25 -22.09
C VAL A 70 4.16 0.78 -22.19
N LEU A 71 4.02 1.69 -21.22
CA LEU A 71 3.02 2.77 -21.27
C LEU A 71 3.20 3.65 -22.51
N ALA A 72 4.41 4.13 -22.77
CA ALA A 72 4.72 4.96 -23.92
C ALA A 72 4.48 4.22 -25.24
N GLY A 73 4.85 2.93 -25.31
CA GLY A 73 4.60 2.06 -26.46
C GLY A 73 3.11 1.83 -26.75
N GLN A 74 2.24 2.00 -25.75
CA GLN A 74 0.78 1.94 -25.88
C GLN A 74 0.13 3.32 -26.06
N GLY A 75 0.94 4.38 -26.24
CA GLY A 75 0.45 5.73 -26.54
C GLY A 75 -0.02 6.52 -25.32
N ILE A 76 0.35 6.12 -24.11
CA ILE A 76 0.08 6.88 -22.89
C ILE A 76 1.14 7.97 -22.71
N ASP A 77 0.73 9.17 -22.35
CA ASP A 77 1.64 10.23 -21.93
C ASP A 77 2.24 9.87 -20.56
N VAL A 78 3.57 9.81 -20.48
CA VAL A 78 4.30 9.35 -19.30
C VAL A 78 5.28 10.40 -18.80
N VAL A 79 5.17 10.73 -17.52
CA VAL A 79 6.16 11.52 -16.78
C VAL A 79 7.04 10.54 -15.99
N ARG A 80 8.30 10.42 -16.39
CA ARG A 80 9.31 9.62 -15.68
C ARG A 80 9.92 10.43 -14.53
N SER A 81 10.45 9.76 -13.52
CA SER A 81 11.01 10.39 -12.32
C SER A 81 10.05 11.43 -11.72
N ALA A 82 8.77 11.04 -11.67
CA ALA A 82 7.70 11.90 -11.20
C ALA A 82 7.83 12.22 -9.71
N TYR A 83 7.25 13.32 -9.28
CA TYR A 83 7.17 13.72 -7.86
C TYR A 83 8.55 13.80 -7.17
N GLY A 84 9.62 14.03 -7.93
CA GLY A 84 10.98 14.11 -7.40
C GLY A 84 11.50 12.79 -6.80
N LEU A 85 10.94 11.67 -7.20
CA LEU A 85 11.44 10.31 -6.93
C LEU A 85 11.93 9.71 -8.25
N GLU A 86 13.19 9.30 -8.29
CA GLU A 86 13.88 8.89 -9.51
C GLU A 86 13.19 7.69 -10.19
N THR A 87 12.66 6.79 -9.39
CA THR A 87 12.01 5.56 -9.85
C THR A 87 10.47 5.61 -9.82
N ALA A 88 9.85 6.78 -9.52
CA ALA A 88 8.40 6.97 -9.64
C ALA A 88 8.02 7.45 -11.05
N PHE A 89 6.79 7.14 -11.48
CA PHE A 89 6.25 7.64 -12.73
C PHE A 89 4.76 7.97 -12.63
N GLU A 90 4.27 8.77 -13.58
CA GLU A 90 2.85 8.99 -13.83
C GLU A 90 2.54 8.77 -15.31
N GLY A 91 1.57 7.90 -15.60
CA GLY A 91 0.91 7.82 -16.89
C GLY A 91 -0.51 8.38 -16.79
N SER A 92 -1.01 9.04 -17.83
CA SER A 92 -2.37 9.60 -17.82
C SER A 92 -3.07 9.48 -19.16
N ALA A 93 -4.41 9.32 -19.11
CA ALA A 93 -5.29 9.38 -20.28
C ALA A 93 -6.67 9.92 -19.86
N GLY A 94 -7.42 10.45 -20.85
CA GLY A 94 -8.68 11.16 -20.65
C GLY A 94 -8.48 12.64 -20.34
N THR A 95 -9.42 13.48 -20.78
CA THR A 95 -9.29 14.95 -20.68
C THR A 95 -10.28 15.59 -19.72
N ALA A 96 -11.37 14.91 -19.38
CA ALA A 96 -12.46 15.45 -18.55
C ALA A 96 -13.02 14.40 -17.58
N GLY A 97 -13.78 14.86 -16.57
CA GLY A 97 -14.48 14.02 -15.63
C GLY A 97 -13.66 13.56 -14.42
N PRO A 98 -14.16 12.57 -13.65
CA PRO A 98 -13.50 12.08 -12.46
C PRO A 98 -12.15 11.44 -12.76
N VAL A 99 -11.21 11.59 -11.81
CA VAL A 99 -9.88 10.98 -11.89
C VAL A 99 -9.85 9.72 -11.01
N VAL A 100 -9.61 8.55 -11.62
CA VAL A 100 -9.33 7.33 -10.88
C VAL A 100 -7.85 7.00 -11.04
N ALA A 101 -7.15 6.74 -9.93
CA ALA A 101 -5.77 6.31 -9.95
C ALA A 101 -5.67 4.78 -9.80
N VAL A 102 -4.79 4.15 -10.57
CA VAL A 102 -4.35 2.76 -10.35
C VAL A 102 -2.86 2.78 -9.99
N LEU A 103 -2.47 1.99 -9.00
CA LEU A 103 -1.13 2.02 -8.45
C LEU A 103 -0.34 0.78 -8.89
N CYS A 104 0.94 0.99 -9.18
CA CYS A 104 1.90 -0.02 -9.58
C CYS A 104 3.06 -0.02 -8.58
N GLU A 105 3.22 -1.07 -7.77
CA GLU A 105 4.39 -1.31 -6.92
C GLU A 105 5.32 -2.31 -7.58
N TYR A 106 6.65 -2.15 -7.42
CA TYR A 106 7.63 -2.98 -8.11
C TYR A 106 8.94 -3.20 -7.36
N ASP A 107 9.09 -2.74 -6.12
CA ASP A 107 10.26 -3.03 -5.30
C ASP A 107 10.27 -4.47 -4.78
N ALA A 108 11.45 -4.97 -4.47
CA ALA A 108 11.70 -6.32 -4.01
C ALA A 108 12.31 -6.33 -2.61
N LEU A 109 12.22 -7.48 -1.94
CA LEU A 109 12.80 -7.70 -0.62
C LEU A 109 14.28 -8.08 -0.69
N PRO A 110 15.12 -7.60 0.24
CA PRO A 110 16.54 -7.96 0.29
C PRO A 110 16.74 -9.49 0.44
N GLY A 111 17.50 -10.07 -0.49
CA GLY A 111 17.94 -11.47 -0.43
C GLY A 111 16.90 -12.52 -0.86
N ILE A 112 15.61 -12.19 -0.93
CA ILE A 112 14.53 -13.12 -1.30
C ILE A 112 13.71 -12.67 -2.51
N GLY A 113 14.07 -11.54 -3.14
CA GLY A 113 13.45 -11.04 -4.37
C GLY A 113 11.97 -10.66 -4.20
N HIS A 114 11.15 -10.94 -5.22
CA HIS A 114 9.72 -10.59 -5.20
C HIS A 114 8.88 -11.54 -4.32
N ALA A 115 9.27 -11.69 -3.06
CA ALA A 115 8.56 -12.53 -2.10
C ALA A 115 7.28 -11.88 -1.53
N CYS A 116 6.99 -10.63 -1.89
CA CYS A 116 5.70 -9.96 -1.70
C CYS A 116 4.87 -9.96 -2.99
N GLY A 117 5.47 -10.27 -4.15
CA GLY A 117 4.78 -10.35 -5.43
C GLY A 117 4.49 -9.00 -6.08
N HIS A 118 5.29 -7.95 -5.81
CA HIS A 118 5.09 -6.62 -6.38
C HIS A 118 5.19 -6.59 -7.91
N ASN A 119 5.86 -7.55 -8.54
CA ASN A 119 5.79 -7.73 -10.00
C ASN A 119 4.34 -7.94 -10.49
N ILE A 120 3.48 -8.60 -9.70
CA ILE A 120 2.07 -8.80 -10.01
C ILE A 120 1.29 -7.48 -9.81
N ILE A 121 1.56 -6.74 -8.72
CA ILE A 121 0.95 -5.44 -8.45
C ILE A 121 1.25 -4.46 -9.58
N ALA A 122 2.54 -4.34 -9.94
CA ALA A 122 3.01 -3.48 -11.02
C ALA A 122 2.22 -3.69 -12.31
N THR A 123 2.11 -4.96 -12.71
CA THR A 123 1.56 -5.30 -14.02
C THR A 123 0.04 -5.40 -14.03
N ALA A 124 -0.59 -5.72 -12.91
CA ALA A 124 -2.04 -5.60 -12.77
C ALA A 124 -2.50 -4.14 -12.82
N GLY A 125 -1.80 -3.23 -12.12
CA GLY A 125 -2.06 -1.79 -12.18
C GLY A 125 -1.81 -1.21 -13.59
N LEU A 126 -0.69 -1.60 -14.22
CA LEU A 126 -0.37 -1.24 -15.61
C LEU A 126 -1.48 -1.66 -16.57
N GLY A 127 -1.90 -2.94 -16.50
CA GLY A 127 -2.95 -3.50 -17.35
C GLY A 127 -4.30 -2.83 -17.15
N ALA A 128 -4.67 -2.56 -15.89
CA ALA A 128 -5.90 -1.85 -15.56
C ALA A 128 -5.92 -0.44 -16.13
N GLY A 129 -4.81 0.29 -15.98
CA GLY A 129 -4.67 1.65 -16.51
C GLY A 129 -4.73 1.70 -18.04
N LEU A 130 -4.00 0.80 -18.71
CA LEU A 130 -4.01 0.69 -20.18
C LEU A 130 -5.39 0.30 -20.73
N ALA A 131 -6.10 -0.57 -20.03
CA ALA A 131 -7.44 -0.98 -20.42
C ALA A 131 -8.47 0.14 -20.20
N ALA A 132 -8.41 0.84 -19.06
CA ALA A 132 -9.28 1.96 -18.79
C ALA A 132 -9.06 3.13 -19.77
N ALA A 133 -7.81 3.35 -20.20
CA ALA A 133 -7.45 4.44 -21.12
C ALA A 133 -8.22 4.39 -22.45
N VAL A 134 -8.55 3.18 -22.97
CA VAL A 134 -9.22 3.05 -24.26
C VAL A 134 -10.68 3.53 -24.25
N VAL A 135 -11.32 3.58 -23.08
CA VAL A 135 -12.71 4.01 -22.93
C VAL A 135 -12.84 5.37 -22.20
N ALA A 136 -11.73 5.96 -21.74
CA ALA A 136 -11.72 7.13 -20.89
C ALA A 136 -12.43 8.34 -21.52
N GLU A 137 -12.12 8.67 -22.77
CA GLU A 137 -12.74 9.80 -23.50
C GLU A 137 -14.23 9.54 -23.78
N GLU A 138 -14.61 8.31 -24.14
CA GLU A 138 -16.00 7.96 -24.41
C GLU A 138 -16.87 8.05 -23.16
N LEU A 139 -16.34 7.60 -22.02
CA LEU A 139 -17.06 7.59 -20.75
C LEU A 139 -16.94 8.90 -19.96
N GLY A 140 -16.13 9.86 -20.46
CA GLY A 140 -15.90 11.12 -19.78
C GLY A 140 -15.20 10.94 -18.44
N GLY A 141 -14.14 10.12 -18.39
CA GLY A 141 -13.31 9.86 -17.24
C GLY A 141 -11.83 10.13 -17.49
N ARG A 142 -11.05 10.16 -16.42
CA ARG A 142 -9.58 10.29 -16.47
C ARG A 142 -8.95 9.16 -15.67
N ILE A 143 -7.95 8.49 -16.26
CA ILE A 143 -7.12 7.52 -15.57
C ILE A 143 -5.75 8.11 -15.25
N ARG A 144 -5.25 7.87 -14.04
CA ARG A 144 -3.88 8.13 -13.63
C ARG A 144 -3.22 6.81 -13.24
N ILE A 145 -2.10 6.48 -13.88
CA ILE A 145 -1.33 5.26 -13.63
C ILE A 145 -0.09 5.66 -12.87
N LEU A 146 -0.02 5.32 -11.59
CA LEU A 146 1.05 5.75 -10.71
C LEU A 146 2.04 4.62 -10.44
N GLY A 147 3.30 4.80 -10.85
CA GLY A 147 4.41 3.97 -10.41
C GLY A 147 4.88 4.40 -9.04
N THR A 148 4.70 3.53 -8.06
CA THR A 148 4.91 3.81 -6.64
C THR A 148 6.04 2.95 -6.09
N PRO A 149 7.30 3.48 -6.04
CA PRO A 149 8.46 2.74 -5.57
C PRO A 149 8.47 2.57 -4.05
N ALA A 150 9.31 1.66 -3.56
CA ALA A 150 9.79 1.59 -2.18
C ALA A 150 8.70 1.37 -1.12
N GLU A 151 7.78 0.43 -1.32
CA GLU A 151 6.79 0.06 -0.32
C GLU A 151 7.42 -0.67 0.88
N GLU A 152 8.38 -1.58 0.63
CA GLU A 152 8.98 -2.51 1.59
C GLU A 152 9.93 -1.86 2.63
N GLY A 153 9.89 -0.55 2.78
CA GLY A 153 10.67 0.15 3.80
C GLY A 153 11.12 1.55 3.43
N GLY A 154 10.62 2.10 2.34
CA GLY A 154 10.92 3.46 1.91
C GLY A 154 9.73 4.41 2.00
N GLY A 155 8.49 3.89 1.86
CA GLY A 155 7.27 4.69 1.92
C GLY A 155 7.11 5.64 0.75
N GLY A 156 7.40 5.18 -0.47
CA GLY A 156 7.35 6.00 -1.66
C GLY A 156 6.03 6.71 -1.86
N LYS A 157 4.89 6.05 -1.55
CA LYS A 157 3.56 6.67 -1.65
C LYS A 157 3.37 7.84 -0.69
N VAL A 158 4.01 7.81 0.48
CA VAL A 158 3.94 8.94 1.42
C VAL A 158 4.62 10.17 0.82
N PHE A 159 5.81 10.02 0.27
CA PHE A 159 6.51 11.12 -0.41
C PHE A 159 5.78 11.60 -1.66
N MET A 160 5.15 10.68 -2.40
CA MET A 160 4.31 11.03 -3.56
C MET A 160 3.07 11.83 -3.12
N LEU A 161 2.42 11.45 -2.01
CA LEU A 161 1.30 12.20 -1.42
C LEU A 161 1.71 13.63 -1.06
N GLU A 162 2.82 13.80 -0.34
CA GLU A 162 3.34 15.10 0.08
C GLU A 162 3.65 16.01 -1.12
N ARG A 163 3.89 15.42 -2.31
CA ARG A 163 4.25 16.12 -3.53
C ARG A 163 3.11 16.18 -4.56
N GLY A 164 1.88 15.90 -4.13
CA GLY A 164 0.67 16.13 -4.89
C GLY A 164 0.27 15.03 -5.88
N ALA A 165 0.84 13.83 -5.79
CA ALA A 165 0.50 12.72 -6.69
C ALA A 165 -0.99 12.33 -6.68
N PHE A 166 -1.66 12.60 -5.57
CA PHE A 166 -3.08 12.28 -5.39
C PHE A 166 -3.99 13.51 -5.42
N ASP A 167 -3.46 14.68 -5.77
CA ASP A 167 -4.26 15.91 -5.89
C ASP A 167 -5.29 15.75 -7.02
N GLY A 168 -6.57 15.98 -6.66
CA GLY A 168 -7.68 15.86 -7.59
C GLY A 168 -8.03 14.43 -8.00
N VAL A 169 -7.51 13.39 -7.33
CA VAL A 169 -7.92 11.99 -7.48
C VAL A 169 -9.20 11.75 -6.71
N ASP A 170 -10.20 11.15 -7.35
CA ASP A 170 -11.50 10.83 -6.76
C ASP A 170 -11.53 9.43 -6.13
N ALA A 171 -10.74 8.49 -6.65
CA ALA A 171 -10.55 7.15 -6.11
C ALA A 171 -9.19 6.57 -6.49
N ALA A 172 -8.62 5.72 -5.61
CA ALA A 172 -7.36 5.01 -5.86
C ALA A 172 -7.52 3.50 -5.67
N LEU A 173 -7.05 2.72 -6.63
CA LEU A 173 -7.20 1.27 -6.66
C LEU A 173 -5.83 0.59 -6.76
N MET A 174 -5.64 -0.44 -5.95
CA MET A 174 -4.50 -1.34 -6.03
C MET A 174 -4.96 -2.75 -5.66
N VAL A 175 -4.42 -3.77 -6.31
CA VAL A 175 -4.63 -5.19 -5.96
C VAL A 175 -3.31 -5.80 -5.52
N HIS A 176 -3.30 -6.56 -4.43
CA HIS A 176 -2.09 -7.16 -3.87
C HIS A 176 -2.16 -8.70 -3.94
N PRO A 177 -1.13 -9.41 -4.42
CA PRO A 177 -1.11 -10.86 -4.46
C PRO A 177 -1.08 -11.50 -3.07
N ALA A 178 -1.74 -12.65 -2.95
CA ALA A 178 -1.80 -13.45 -1.71
C ALA A 178 -2.03 -14.93 -2.02
N ASP A 179 -2.24 -15.72 -0.98
CA ASP A 179 -2.64 -17.12 -1.09
C ASP A 179 -4.17 -17.34 -1.15
N ALA A 180 -4.94 -16.24 -1.09
CA ALA A 180 -6.40 -16.22 -1.20
C ALA A 180 -6.90 -14.91 -1.81
N ASP A 181 -8.11 -14.92 -2.39
CA ASP A 181 -8.84 -13.71 -2.78
C ASP A 181 -9.54 -13.16 -1.52
N LEU A 182 -9.14 -11.96 -1.03
CA LEU A 182 -9.70 -11.35 0.17
C LEU A 182 -10.12 -9.90 -0.11
N GLU A 183 -11.14 -9.43 0.61
CA GLU A 183 -11.56 -8.01 0.53
C GLU A 183 -10.42 -7.06 0.91
N ASN A 184 -9.64 -7.43 1.91
CA ASN A 184 -8.50 -6.66 2.41
C ASN A 184 -7.63 -7.54 3.33
N ILE A 185 -6.59 -6.93 3.92
CA ILE A 185 -5.84 -7.48 5.05
C ILE A 185 -6.08 -6.64 6.31
N THR A 186 -5.86 -7.22 7.48
CA THR A 186 -5.78 -6.42 8.71
C THR A 186 -4.46 -5.65 8.68
N SER A 187 -4.53 -4.35 8.41
CA SER A 187 -3.35 -3.49 8.38
C SER A 187 -3.15 -2.79 9.72
N LEU A 188 -1.88 -2.60 10.09
CA LEU A 188 -1.47 -1.85 11.28
C LEU A 188 -0.65 -0.63 10.89
N ALA A 189 -0.93 0.48 11.54
CA ALA A 189 -0.01 1.62 11.54
C ALA A 189 1.30 1.21 12.20
N ILE A 190 2.44 1.64 11.62
CA ILE A 190 3.78 1.28 12.09
C ILE A 190 4.75 2.43 12.00
N GLN A 191 5.67 2.51 12.98
CA GLN A 191 6.88 3.32 12.86
C GLN A 191 8.06 2.69 13.56
N GLN A 192 9.24 2.87 12.96
CA GLN A 192 10.53 2.44 13.50
C GLN A 192 11.18 3.54 14.31
N ALA A 193 11.85 3.19 15.42
CA ALA A 193 12.74 4.08 16.17
C ALA A 193 14.15 3.50 16.21
N VAL A 194 15.13 4.31 15.83
CA VAL A 194 16.55 4.08 16.08
C VAL A 194 16.95 4.83 17.34
N VAL A 195 17.52 4.13 18.31
CA VAL A 195 17.85 4.68 19.61
C VAL A 195 19.33 4.57 19.88
N SER A 196 19.95 5.69 20.26
CA SER A 196 21.35 5.78 20.64
C SER A 196 21.49 6.25 22.08
N TYR A 197 22.26 5.51 22.88
CA TYR A 197 22.61 5.88 24.25
C TYR A 197 24.06 6.31 24.33
N THR A 198 24.35 7.34 25.11
CA THR A 198 25.69 7.90 25.30
C THR A 198 26.03 7.97 26.78
N GLY A 199 27.07 7.27 27.17
CA GLY A 199 27.61 7.21 28.52
C GLY A 199 29.01 7.78 28.62
N ARG A 200 29.80 7.23 29.53
CA ARG A 200 31.22 7.59 29.76
C ARG A 200 32.02 6.33 30.05
N ALA A 201 33.09 6.12 29.26
CA ALA A 201 34.00 5.01 29.47
C ALA A 201 34.78 5.10 30.79
N ALA A 202 35.03 3.96 31.39
CA ALA A 202 35.92 3.78 32.54
C ALA A 202 36.46 2.35 32.55
N HIS A 203 37.56 2.11 33.25
CA HIS A 203 38.03 0.75 33.48
C HIS A 203 37.10 0.01 34.44
N ALA A 204 36.44 -1.02 33.98
CA ALA A 204 35.32 -1.65 34.69
C ALA A 204 35.71 -2.26 36.06
N ALA A 205 37.00 -2.64 36.26
CA ALA A 205 37.48 -3.19 37.55
C ALA A 205 38.24 -2.16 38.39
N ALA A 206 38.87 -1.14 37.79
CA ALA A 206 39.75 -0.23 38.49
C ALA A 206 39.04 1.06 38.96
N ALA A 207 38.08 1.55 38.19
CA ALA A 207 37.40 2.83 38.46
C ALA A 207 35.98 2.85 37.85
N PRO A 208 35.12 1.85 38.12
CA PRO A 208 33.79 1.78 37.52
C PRO A 208 32.92 3.01 37.92
N GLU A 209 33.13 3.57 39.09
CA GLU A 209 32.42 4.76 39.60
C GLU A 209 32.63 6.04 38.74
N LYS A 210 33.64 6.04 37.87
CA LYS A 210 33.90 7.14 36.92
C LYS A 210 33.17 6.93 35.58
N GLY A 211 32.59 5.75 35.35
CA GLY A 211 31.85 5.43 34.16
C GLY A 211 30.37 5.81 34.22
N LEU A 212 29.75 5.89 33.06
CA LEU A 212 28.30 5.89 32.86
C LEU A 212 28.00 4.83 31.78
N ASN A 213 27.31 3.76 32.16
CA ASN A 213 27.17 2.58 31.30
C ASN A 213 25.99 2.74 30.33
N ALA A 214 26.28 3.00 29.05
CA ALA A 214 25.27 3.13 28.02
C ALA A 214 24.51 1.82 27.76
N LEU A 215 25.15 0.66 27.95
CA LEU A 215 24.47 -0.64 27.84
C LEU A 215 23.45 -0.85 28.96
N ASP A 216 23.77 -0.47 30.19
CA ASP A 216 22.81 -0.53 31.32
C ASP A 216 21.59 0.37 31.00
N ALA A 217 21.78 1.55 30.40
CA ALA A 217 20.70 2.40 29.96
C ALA A 217 19.79 1.69 28.94
N ALA A 218 20.38 1.04 27.93
CA ALA A 218 19.64 0.29 26.92
C ALA A 218 18.89 -0.92 27.51
N VAL A 219 19.53 -1.66 28.42
CA VAL A 219 18.92 -2.82 29.13
C VAL A 219 17.77 -2.38 30.03
N LEU A 220 17.93 -1.31 30.81
CA LEU A 220 16.86 -0.74 31.64
C LEU A 220 15.69 -0.24 30.77
N GLY A 221 15.99 0.44 29.66
CA GLY A 221 14.98 0.82 28.68
C GLY A 221 14.20 -0.39 28.14
N TYR A 222 14.91 -1.48 27.80
CA TYR A 222 14.29 -2.72 27.32
C TYR A 222 13.39 -3.36 28.41
N VAL A 223 13.82 -3.41 29.66
CA VAL A 223 13.03 -3.93 30.79
C VAL A 223 11.79 -3.07 31.03
N ASN A 224 11.90 -1.73 30.96
CA ASN A 224 10.75 -0.83 31.06
C ASN A 224 9.72 -1.10 29.95
N VAL A 225 10.19 -1.28 28.69
CA VAL A 225 9.32 -1.64 27.57
C VAL A 225 8.69 -3.03 27.78
N ALA A 226 9.42 -4.00 28.36
CA ALA A 226 8.85 -5.31 28.68
C ALA A 226 7.71 -5.20 29.71
N ALA A 227 7.84 -4.32 30.71
CA ALA A 227 6.77 -4.02 31.65
C ALA A 227 5.58 -3.28 30.99
N LEU A 228 5.86 -2.35 30.07
CA LEU A 228 4.84 -1.63 29.32
C LEU A 228 3.98 -2.58 28.47
N ARG A 229 4.57 -3.64 27.86
CA ARG A 229 3.84 -4.61 27.03
C ARG A 229 2.66 -5.29 27.75
N GLN A 230 2.67 -5.35 29.08
CA GLN A 230 1.54 -5.85 29.88
C GLN A 230 0.30 -4.93 29.78
N HIS A 231 0.50 -3.66 29.43
CA HIS A 231 -0.49 -2.58 29.56
C HIS A 231 -0.77 -1.84 28.26
N ILE A 232 -0.36 -2.40 27.10
CA ILE A 232 -0.79 -1.94 25.77
C ILE A 232 -2.05 -2.69 25.35
N ALA A 233 -2.74 -2.19 24.33
CA ALA A 233 -3.92 -2.87 23.80
C ALA A 233 -3.56 -4.25 23.21
N PRO A 234 -4.48 -5.24 23.21
CA PRO A 234 -4.20 -6.61 22.75
C PRO A 234 -3.74 -6.68 21.27
N ASP A 235 -4.12 -5.71 20.46
CA ASP A 235 -3.80 -5.56 19.04
C ASP A 235 -2.62 -4.61 18.77
N GLU A 236 -2.08 -3.95 19.79
CA GLU A 236 -0.83 -3.22 19.71
C GLU A 236 0.39 -4.12 19.84
N ARG A 237 1.53 -3.71 19.24
CA ARG A 237 2.80 -4.44 19.35
C ARG A 237 3.97 -3.49 19.52
N ILE A 238 4.90 -3.85 20.41
CA ILE A 238 6.23 -3.24 20.52
C ILE A 238 7.26 -4.35 20.47
N HIS A 239 8.18 -4.30 19.53
CA HIS A 239 9.29 -5.24 19.44
C HIS A 239 10.57 -4.52 19.05
N GLY A 240 11.71 -5.05 19.48
CA GLY A 240 12.99 -4.43 19.22
C GLY A 240 14.17 -5.28 19.64
N ILE A 241 15.34 -4.83 19.23
CA ILE A 241 16.63 -5.46 19.48
C ILE A 241 17.65 -4.44 19.98
N ILE A 242 18.67 -4.90 20.71
CA ILE A 242 19.87 -4.13 20.97
C ILE A 242 20.83 -4.36 19.79
N THR A 243 21.27 -3.27 19.16
CA THR A 243 22.11 -3.31 17.95
C THR A 243 23.60 -3.06 18.26
N ASP A 244 23.89 -2.40 19.38
CA ASP A 244 25.24 -2.13 19.90
C ASP A 244 25.23 -2.26 21.42
N GLY A 245 26.14 -3.04 21.97
CA GLY A 245 26.29 -3.29 23.42
C GLY A 245 27.66 -2.90 23.98
N GLY A 246 28.50 -2.19 23.21
CA GLY A 246 29.85 -1.83 23.58
C GLY A 246 30.93 -2.76 23.02
N GLU A 247 32.21 -2.49 23.31
CA GLU A 247 33.35 -3.12 22.62
C GLU A 247 33.97 -4.28 23.40
N LYS A 248 34.18 -4.12 24.71
CA LYS A 248 34.85 -5.10 25.58
C LYS A 248 34.27 -5.08 27.02
N ALA A 249 34.17 -6.24 27.63
CA ALA A 249 33.60 -6.40 28.98
C ALA A 249 34.38 -5.68 30.10
N ASN A 250 35.67 -5.39 29.89
CA ASN A 250 36.51 -4.68 30.87
C ASN A 250 36.51 -3.14 30.69
N ILE A 251 35.70 -2.63 29.77
CA ILE A 251 35.50 -1.20 29.54
C ILE A 251 34.00 -0.89 29.74
N VAL A 252 33.64 0.05 30.59
CA VAL A 252 32.27 0.54 30.73
C VAL A 252 31.82 1.08 29.34
N PRO A 253 30.73 0.55 28.75
CA PRO A 253 30.26 0.97 27.42
C PRO A 253 29.92 2.45 27.35
N VAL A 254 30.59 3.19 26.48
CA VAL A 254 30.34 4.61 26.23
C VAL A 254 29.18 4.83 25.25
N ARG A 255 28.84 3.82 24.46
CA ARG A 255 27.74 3.83 23.50
C ARG A 255 26.96 2.52 23.60
N ALA A 256 25.67 2.59 23.33
CA ALA A 256 24.79 1.46 23.06
C ALA A 256 23.71 1.90 22.07
N GLY A 257 23.20 0.96 21.31
CA GLY A 257 22.16 1.19 20.29
C GLY A 257 21.04 0.19 20.38
N ALA A 258 19.86 0.59 19.95
CA ALA A 258 18.70 -0.30 19.83
C ALA A 258 17.80 0.13 18.67
N ASN A 259 17.11 -0.82 18.05
CA ASN A 259 16.06 -0.59 17.08
C ASN A 259 14.74 -1.09 17.64
N TRP A 260 13.68 -0.31 17.45
CA TRP A 260 12.33 -0.62 17.92
C TRP A 260 11.30 -0.39 16.83
N TYR A 261 10.24 -1.21 16.85
CA TYR A 261 9.03 -1.00 16.08
C TYR A 261 7.85 -0.86 17.04
N ALA A 262 7.01 0.15 16.81
CA ALA A 262 5.70 0.31 17.40
C ALA A 262 4.65 0.07 16.32
N ARG A 263 3.61 -0.72 16.65
CA ARG A 263 2.47 -1.00 15.76
C ARG A 263 1.17 -0.83 16.52
N SER A 264 0.18 -0.21 15.86
CA SER A 264 -1.15 -0.01 16.42
C SER A 264 -2.22 -0.18 15.32
N PRO A 265 -3.46 -0.59 15.66
CA PRO A 265 -4.58 -0.66 14.72
C PRO A 265 -5.00 0.70 14.15
N SER A 266 -4.46 1.80 14.67
CA SER A 266 -4.76 3.14 14.19
C SER A 266 -3.56 4.08 14.30
N ARG A 267 -3.49 5.06 13.40
CA ARG A 267 -2.49 6.12 13.41
C ARG A 267 -2.50 6.90 14.74
N SER A 268 -3.67 7.21 15.28
CA SER A 268 -3.78 7.90 16.58
C SER A 268 -3.24 7.04 17.73
N GLY A 269 -3.59 5.75 17.77
CA GLY A 269 -3.05 4.80 18.75
C GLY A 269 -1.53 4.61 18.61
N LEU A 270 -1.00 4.64 17.38
CA LEU A 270 0.44 4.60 17.15
C LEU A 270 1.15 5.80 17.79
N GLU A 271 0.61 7.01 17.63
CA GLU A 271 1.21 8.21 18.24
C GLU A 271 1.23 8.10 19.78
N ASP A 272 0.16 7.63 20.40
CA ASP A 272 0.12 7.41 21.85
C ASP A 272 1.12 6.31 22.29
N LEU A 273 1.21 5.23 21.55
CA LEU A 273 2.14 4.14 21.83
C LEU A 273 3.60 4.58 21.71
N LYS A 274 3.93 5.43 20.74
CA LYS A 274 5.26 6.05 20.55
C LYS A 274 5.66 6.89 21.77
N LEU A 275 4.74 7.70 22.32
CA LEU A 275 5.00 8.49 23.51
C LEU A 275 5.34 7.61 24.72
N ARG A 276 4.60 6.51 24.91
CA ARG A 276 4.82 5.55 26.00
C ARG A 276 6.13 4.77 25.83
N LEU A 277 6.45 4.33 24.60
CA LEU A 277 7.72 3.70 24.25
C LEU A 277 8.89 4.64 24.54
N ALA A 278 8.83 5.88 24.06
CA ALA A 278 9.87 6.89 24.28
C ALA A 278 10.09 7.20 25.79
N ALA A 279 9.02 7.23 26.59
CA ALA A 279 9.12 7.42 28.04
C ALA A 279 9.88 6.26 28.72
N CYS A 280 9.61 5.01 28.33
CA CYS A 280 10.32 3.83 28.86
C CYS A 280 11.82 3.87 28.53
N LEU A 281 12.17 4.24 27.30
CA LEU A 281 13.55 4.32 26.83
C LEU A 281 14.32 5.45 27.55
N ARG A 282 13.69 6.64 27.68
CA ARG A 282 14.26 7.78 28.42
C ARG A 282 14.48 7.46 29.90
N ALA A 283 13.53 6.78 30.55
CA ALA A 283 13.69 6.37 31.96
C ALA A 283 14.91 5.45 32.17
N GLY A 284 15.21 4.56 31.21
CA GLY A 284 16.43 3.74 31.24
C GLY A 284 17.71 4.58 31.16
N ALA A 285 17.74 5.57 30.29
CA ALA A 285 18.87 6.51 30.17
C ALA A 285 19.06 7.34 31.45
N GLU A 286 17.99 7.87 32.00
CA GLU A 286 17.99 8.67 33.22
C GLU A 286 18.53 7.87 34.44
N ALA A 287 18.03 6.62 34.59
CA ALA A 287 18.46 5.73 35.66
C ALA A 287 19.97 5.40 35.61
N ALA A 288 20.55 5.32 34.43
CA ALA A 288 21.98 5.05 34.20
C ALA A 288 22.82 6.35 34.13
N GLY A 289 22.22 7.54 34.24
CA GLY A 289 22.88 8.83 34.09
C GLY A 289 23.42 9.10 32.68
N CYS A 290 22.86 8.45 31.67
CA CYS A 290 23.27 8.49 30.26
C CYS A 290 22.45 9.46 29.43
N GLY A 291 23.04 9.97 28.33
CA GLY A 291 22.28 10.64 27.27
C GLY A 291 21.52 9.64 26.41
N ILE A 292 20.42 10.10 25.78
CA ILE A 292 19.63 9.32 24.82
C ILE A 292 19.22 10.21 23.64
N GLN A 293 19.28 9.63 22.44
CA GLN A 293 18.65 10.15 21.24
C GLN A 293 17.69 9.09 20.70
N ILE A 294 16.47 9.47 20.40
CA ILE A 294 15.45 8.63 19.77
C ILE A 294 15.12 9.28 18.43
N GLU A 295 15.43 8.60 17.37
CA GLU A 295 15.13 9.01 15.99
C GLU A 295 13.99 8.13 15.46
N TRP A 296 12.85 8.75 15.18
CA TRP A 296 11.75 8.08 14.49
C TRP A 296 12.02 8.11 12.99
N ILE A 297 12.09 6.94 12.38
CA ILE A 297 12.38 6.82 10.95
C ILE A 297 11.12 7.16 10.18
N GLU A 298 11.23 8.15 9.32
CA GLU A 298 10.15 8.57 8.43
C GLU A 298 10.23 7.85 7.07
N PRO A 299 9.08 7.64 6.42
CA PRO A 299 7.75 7.98 6.90
C PRO A 299 7.15 6.89 7.82
N SER A 300 6.18 7.27 8.66
CA SER A 300 5.32 6.31 9.33
C SER A 300 4.23 5.83 8.37
N TYR A 301 3.86 4.55 8.47
CA TYR A 301 2.72 4.02 7.72
C TYR A 301 1.46 4.06 8.58
N ALA A 302 0.36 4.49 7.98
CA ALA A 302 -0.96 4.41 8.59
C ALA A 302 -1.60 3.03 8.32
N GLU A 303 -2.64 2.69 9.06
CA GLU A 303 -3.50 1.56 8.71
C GLU A 303 -4.33 1.87 7.45
N VAL A 304 -4.71 0.84 6.69
CA VAL A 304 -5.57 1.00 5.50
C VAL A 304 -7.01 1.25 5.94
N LEU A 305 -7.64 2.26 5.36
CA LEU A 305 -9.06 2.57 5.49
C LEU A 305 -9.78 2.17 4.20
N ASP A 306 -10.35 0.97 4.17
CA ASP A 306 -11.07 0.48 2.99
C ASP A 306 -12.33 1.28 2.72
N ASN A 307 -12.51 1.67 1.46
CA ASN A 307 -13.75 2.27 1.01
C ASN A 307 -14.75 1.18 0.59
N ARG A 308 -15.80 0.98 1.38
CA ARG A 308 -16.73 -0.12 1.19
C ARG A 308 -17.46 -0.06 -0.15
N ALA A 309 -17.86 1.12 -0.61
CA ALA A 309 -18.55 1.26 -1.88
C ALA A 309 -17.69 0.80 -3.07
N LEU A 310 -16.41 1.19 -3.09
CA LEU A 310 -15.46 0.75 -4.11
C LEU A 310 -15.13 -0.75 -3.99
N LEU A 311 -14.98 -1.24 -2.77
CA LEU A 311 -14.63 -2.66 -2.52
C LEU A 311 -15.77 -3.60 -2.92
N ASP A 312 -17.02 -3.22 -2.68
CA ASP A 312 -18.21 -3.99 -3.14
C ASP A 312 -18.24 -4.09 -4.66
N ARG A 313 -17.85 -3.02 -5.37
CA ARG A 313 -17.74 -3.04 -6.84
C ARG A 313 -16.60 -3.93 -7.32
N TYR A 314 -15.41 -3.79 -6.75
CA TYR A 314 -14.30 -4.68 -7.08
C TYR A 314 -14.68 -6.15 -6.86
N THR A 315 -15.30 -6.48 -5.74
CA THR A 315 -15.74 -7.84 -5.40
C THR A 315 -16.75 -8.38 -6.43
N ALA A 316 -17.72 -7.56 -6.83
CA ALA A 316 -18.68 -7.93 -7.86
C ALA A 316 -18.01 -8.15 -9.23
N ASN A 317 -17.04 -7.31 -9.61
CA ASN A 317 -16.29 -7.44 -10.85
C ASN A 317 -15.36 -8.66 -10.83
N ALA A 318 -14.70 -8.95 -9.72
CA ALA A 318 -13.89 -10.16 -9.54
C ALA A 318 -14.74 -11.43 -9.66
N ALA A 319 -15.99 -11.41 -9.17
CA ALA A 319 -16.92 -12.53 -9.30
C ALA A 319 -17.31 -12.82 -10.77
N LEU A 320 -17.37 -11.80 -11.64
CA LEU A 320 -17.59 -11.99 -13.09
C LEU A 320 -16.43 -12.76 -13.76
N LEU A 321 -15.23 -12.71 -13.17
CA LEU A 321 -14.04 -13.45 -13.61
C LEU A 321 -13.92 -14.83 -12.96
N GLY A 322 -14.92 -15.24 -12.17
CA GLY A 322 -14.96 -16.55 -11.49
C GLY A 322 -14.17 -16.58 -10.17
N ARG A 323 -13.73 -15.42 -9.66
CA ARG A 323 -13.05 -15.32 -8.35
C ARG A 323 -14.08 -15.18 -7.24
N THR A 324 -13.73 -15.71 -6.06
CA THR A 324 -14.56 -15.59 -4.85
C THR A 324 -13.78 -14.84 -3.80
N VAL A 325 -14.07 -13.55 -3.66
CA VAL A 325 -13.43 -12.68 -2.68
C VAL A 325 -14.06 -12.89 -1.31
N LEU A 326 -13.26 -13.30 -0.33
CA LEU A 326 -13.70 -13.61 1.03
C LEU A 326 -13.53 -12.40 1.96
N PRO A 327 -14.38 -12.24 2.99
CA PRO A 327 -14.18 -11.23 4.01
C PRO A 327 -12.85 -11.41 4.76
N ALA A 328 -12.16 -10.31 5.07
CA ALA A 328 -10.86 -10.33 5.76
C ALA A 328 -10.88 -11.03 7.14
N VAL A 329 -12.03 -11.03 7.81
CA VAL A 329 -12.19 -11.66 9.14
C VAL A 329 -11.98 -13.17 9.14
N GLU A 330 -12.04 -13.81 7.98
CA GLU A 330 -11.82 -15.26 7.82
C GLU A 330 -10.33 -15.62 7.69
N HIS A 331 -9.47 -14.63 7.39
CA HIS A 331 -8.03 -14.82 7.19
C HIS A 331 -7.26 -13.74 7.95
N GLN A 332 -6.61 -14.11 9.05
CA GLN A 332 -5.84 -13.17 9.86
C GLN A 332 -4.44 -12.94 9.25
N VAL A 333 -4.38 -12.23 8.13
CA VAL A 333 -3.12 -11.68 7.63
C VAL A 333 -2.97 -10.27 8.21
N VAL A 334 -1.89 -10.05 8.94
CA VAL A 334 -1.56 -8.74 9.54
C VAL A 334 -0.31 -8.21 8.87
N ALA A 335 -0.41 -7.04 8.24
CA ALA A 335 0.70 -6.38 7.56
C ALA A 335 0.68 -4.87 7.81
N SER A 336 1.60 -4.15 7.22
CA SER A 336 1.62 -2.68 7.17
C SER A 336 2.05 -2.29 5.76
N THR A 337 1.41 -1.27 5.20
CA THR A 337 1.70 -0.77 3.84
C THR A 337 1.51 0.75 3.80
N ASP A 338 2.28 1.44 2.98
CA ASP A 338 2.12 2.88 2.74
C ASP A 338 0.84 3.22 1.93
N MET A 339 0.13 2.19 1.40
CA MET A 339 -1.24 2.35 0.91
C MET A 339 -2.21 2.83 2.00
N GLY A 340 -1.90 2.55 3.27
CA GLY A 340 -2.60 3.13 4.41
C GLY A 340 -2.62 4.66 4.35
N ASN A 341 -1.48 5.29 4.05
CA ASN A 341 -1.37 6.75 3.94
C ASN A 341 -2.22 7.29 2.78
N VAL A 342 -2.25 6.59 1.64
CA VAL A 342 -3.13 6.92 0.50
C VAL A 342 -4.60 6.89 0.92
N SER A 343 -5.01 5.89 1.70
CA SER A 343 -6.38 5.72 2.17
C SER A 343 -6.87 6.81 3.13
N TYR A 344 -5.95 7.61 3.69
CA TYR A 344 -6.27 8.82 4.45
C TYR A 344 -6.38 10.08 3.60
N ALA A 345 -5.95 10.02 2.34
CA ALA A 345 -5.98 11.16 1.42
C ALA A 345 -7.13 11.08 0.41
N VAL A 346 -7.43 9.87 -0.09
CA VAL A 346 -8.48 9.64 -1.10
C VAL A 346 -9.23 8.33 -0.83
N PRO A 347 -10.50 8.21 -1.24
CA PRO A 347 -11.22 6.93 -1.21
C PRO A 347 -10.42 5.86 -1.93
N SER A 348 -10.10 4.74 -1.26
CA SER A 348 -9.24 3.73 -1.86
C SER A 348 -9.56 2.30 -1.43
N ILE A 349 -9.08 1.33 -2.20
CA ILE A 349 -9.16 -0.10 -1.89
C ILE A 349 -7.82 -0.79 -2.14
N HIS A 350 -7.59 -1.85 -1.36
CA HIS A 350 -6.41 -2.69 -1.42
C HIS A 350 -6.77 -4.19 -1.25
N PRO A 351 -7.64 -4.75 -2.13
CA PRO A 351 -8.01 -6.15 -2.05
C PRO A 351 -6.83 -7.08 -2.37
N MET A 352 -6.93 -8.31 -1.86
CA MET A 352 -5.96 -9.35 -2.13
C MET A 352 -6.44 -10.23 -3.27
N ILE A 353 -5.50 -10.64 -4.15
CA ILE A 353 -5.78 -11.56 -5.24
C ILE A 353 -4.94 -12.83 -5.10
N LYS A 354 -5.58 -13.98 -5.20
CA LYS A 354 -4.89 -15.26 -5.10
C LYS A 354 -3.92 -15.47 -6.26
N SER A 355 -2.64 -15.67 -5.93
CA SER A 355 -1.53 -15.95 -6.86
C SER A 355 -0.67 -17.13 -6.43
N ALA A 356 -0.96 -17.72 -5.27
CA ALA A 356 -0.22 -18.84 -4.70
C ALA A 356 -1.16 -19.84 -4.02
N PRO A 357 -0.73 -21.09 -3.79
CA PRO A 357 -1.50 -22.07 -3.03
C PRO A 357 -1.82 -21.59 -1.61
N ALA A 358 -3.00 -21.97 -1.10
CA ALA A 358 -3.42 -21.62 0.27
C ALA A 358 -2.38 -22.07 1.31
N GLY A 359 -2.07 -21.20 2.28
CA GLY A 359 -1.05 -21.41 3.29
C GLY A 359 0.36 -20.96 2.89
N THR A 360 0.54 -20.42 1.69
CA THR A 360 1.83 -19.84 1.26
C THR A 360 1.96 -18.40 1.77
N ALA A 361 2.73 -18.20 2.82
CA ALA A 361 2.93 -16.87 3.39
C ALA A 361 3.78 -15.97 2.46
N ILE A 362 3.40 -14.70 2.33
CA ILE A 362 4.24 -13.66 1.74
C ILE A 362 5.54 -13.50 2.54
N HIS A 363 6.56 -12.87 1.97
CA HIS A 363 7.90 -12.70 2.56
C HIS A 363 8.64 -14.03 2.78
N THR A 364 8.35 -15.03 1.94
CA THR A 364 9.05 -16.32 1.92
C THR A 364 9.59 -16.64 0.54
N GLU A 365 10.65 -17.45 0.45
CA GLU A 365 11.18 -17.96 -0.81
C GLU A 365 10.13 -18.77 -1.60
N ALA A 366 9.21 -19.44 -0.89
CA ALA A 366 8.14 -20.18 -1.51
C ALA A 366 7.19 -19.23 -2.28
N PHE A 367 6.78 -18.12 -1.65
CA PHE A 367 5.92 -17.12 -2.31
C PHE A 367 6.63 -16.46 -3.49
N ALA A 368 7.93 -16.13 -3.35
CA ALA A 368 8.75 -15.62 -4.46
C ALA A 368 8.73 -16.57 -5.66
N GLY A 369 8.82 -17.87 -5.42
CA GLY A 369 8.71 -18.89 -6.48
C GLY A 369 7.33 -18.90 -7.16
N PHE A 370 6.25 -18.67 -6.42
CA PHE A 370 4.90 -18.59 -6.99
C PHE A 370 4.64 -17.27 -7.72
N ALA A 371 5.30 -16.18 -7.38
CA ALA A 371 5.10 -14.87 -8.02
C ALA A 371 5.44 -14.82 -9.52
N ALA A 372 6.04 -15.88 -10.10
CA ALA A 372 6.25 -16.06 -11.53
C ALA A 372 5.57 -17.33 -12.10
N SER A 373 4.61 -17.90 -11.38
CA SER A 373 3.86 -19.07 -11.78
C SER A 373 2.72 -18.74 -12.76
N ALA A 374 2.11 -19.78 -13.35
CA ALA A 374 0.90 -19.60 -14.13
C ALA A 374 -0.29 -19.04 -13.32
N GLU A 375 -0.37 -19.35 -12.01
CA GLU A 375 -1.39 -18.74 -11.12
C GLU A 375 -1.13 -17.25 -10.95
N ALA A 376 0.13 -16.83 -10.85
CA ALA A 376 0.52 -15.41 -10.81
C ALA A 376 0.18 -14.69 -12.13
N ASP A 377 0.44 -15.31 -13.29
CA ASP A 377 0.05 -14.76 -14.59
C ASP A 377 -1.48 -14.52 -14.67
N MET A 378 -2.28 -15.47 -14.19
CA MET A 378 -3.73 -15.30 -14.10
C MET A 378 -4.12 -14.20 -13.12
N ALA A 379 -3.43 -14.08 -11.99
CA ALA A 379 -3.69 -13.02 -11.02
C ALA A 379 -3.40 -11.62 -11.60
N VAL A 380 -2.35 -11.46 -12.43
CA VAL A 380 -2.08 -10.23 -13.18
C VAL A 380 -3.26 -9.87 -14.07
N LEU A 381 -3.74 -10.79 -14.90
CA LEU A 381 -4.80 -10.52 -15.87
C LEU A 381 -6.15 -10.27 -15.20
N ASP A 382 -6.53 -11.10 -14.24
CA ASP A 382 -7.80 -10.95 -13.53
C ASP A 382 -7.81 -9.72 -12.63
N GLY A 383 -6.69 -9.41 -11.97
CA GLY A 383 -6.52 -8.18 -11.18
C GLY A 383 -6.65 -6.93 -12.04
N ALA A 384 -6.00 -6.94 -13.22
CA ALA A 384 -6.12 -5.86 -14.20
C ALA A 384 -7.57 -5.67 -14.67
N LYS A 385 -8.27 -6.77 -15.04
CA LYS A 385 -9.67 -6.72 -15.47
C LYS A 385 -10.60 -6.23 -14.37
N ALA A 386 -10.48 -6.77 -13.15
CA ALA A 386 -11.33 -6.38 -12.03
C ALA A 386 -11.17 -4.90 -11.67
N MET A 387 -9.93 -4.38 -11.63
CA MET A 387 -9.67 -2.95 -11.42
C MET A 387 -10.18 -2.11 -12.59
N ALA A 388 -9.94 -2.50 -13.85
CA ALA A 388 -10.41 -1.75 -15.02
C ALA A 388 -11.94 -1.65 -15.07
N MET A 389 -12.67 -2.73 -14.79
CA MET A 389 -14.12 -2.70 -14.65
C MET A 389 -14.57 -1.79 -13.51
N THR A 390 -13.86 -1.77 -12.38
CA THR A 390 -14.16 -0.88 -11.25
C THR A 390 -13.92 0.59 -11.61
N VAL A 391 -12.89 0.89 -12.42
CA VAL A 391 -12.68 2.23 -13.01
C VAL A 391 -13.86 2.64 -13.89
N VAL A 392 -14.33 1.75 -14.78
CA VAL A 392 -15.51 1.98 -15.62
C VAL A 392 -16.73 2.30 -14.76
N ASP A 393 -16.96 1.54 -13.68
CA ASP A 393 -18.08 1.77 -12.76
C ASP A 393 -17.99 3.15 -12.09
N CYS A 394 -16.78 3.58 -11.68
CA CYS A 394 -16.55 4.91 -11.14
C CYS A 394 -16.92 6.03 -12.13
N TRP A 395 -16.73 5.83 -13.43
CA TRP A 395 -17.05 6.83 -14.44
C TRP A 395 -18.51 6.82 -14.90
N THR A 396 -19.16 5.67 -14.86
CA THR A 396 -20.52 5.49 -15.40
C THR A 396 -21.63 5.53 -14.34
N GLU A 397 -21.31 5.11 -13.10
CA GLU A 397 -22.28 5.13 -12.00
C GLU A 397 -22.12 6.41 -11.16
N GLY A 398 -22.83 7.48 -11.52
CA GLY A 398 -22.67 8.80 -10.89
C GLY A 398 -22.84 8.85 -9.37
N SER A 399 -23.50 7.86 -8.75
CA SER A 399 -23.64 7.75 -7.29
C SER A 399 -22.45 7.06 -6.61
N LEU A 400 -21.64 6.26 -7.32
CA LEU A 400 -20.59 5.45 -6.71
C LEU A 400 -19.49 6.32 -6.09
N LEU A 401 -18.91 7.23 -6.85
CA LEU A 401 -17.88 8.14 -6.33
C LEU A 401 -18.41 9.09 -5.26
N HIS A 402 -19.67 9.52 -5.37
CA HIS A 402 -20.32 10.32 -4.32
C HIS A 402 -20.40 9.53 -3.00
N THR A 403 -20.92 8.30 -3.06
CA THR A 403 -21.02 7.42 -1.88
C THR A 403 -19.62 7.09 -1.33
N ALA A 404 -18.66 6.83 -2.22
CA ALA A 404 -17.27 6.58 -1.81
C ALA A 404 -16.69 7.78 -1.06
N ARG A 405 -16.96 9.00 -1.53
CA ARG A 405 -16.51 10.23 -0.89
C ARG A 405 -17.15 10.45 0.48
N GLU A 406 -18.46 10.26 0.60
CA GLU A 406 -19.16 10.38 1.87
C GLU A 406 -18.63 9.37 2.92
N GLN A 407 -18.43 8.11 2.52
CA GLN A 407 -17.86 7.08 3.40
C GLN A 407 -16.44 7.45 3.83
N PHE A 408 -15.62 7.93 2.91
CA PHE A 408 -14.25 8.37 3.17
C PHE A 408 -14.23 9.51 4.19
N GLU A 409 -14.98 10.58 3.97
CA GLU A 409 -15.04 11.74 4.87
C GLU A 409 -15.53 11.36 6.27
N HIS A 410 -16.52 10.48 6.35
CA HIS A 410 -17.00 9.94 7.62
C HIS A 410 -15.89 9.15 8.34
N THR A 411 -15.25 8.21 7.66
CA THR A 411 -14.25 7.31 8.24
C THR A 411 -13.02 8.08 8.71
N VAL A 412 -12.49 8.98 7.88
CA VAL A 412 -11.34 9.84 8.24
C VAL A 412 -11.71 10.79 9.38
N GLY A 413 -12.92 11.37 9.38
CA GLY A 413 -13.40 12.24 10.45
C GLY A 413 -13.49 11.51 11.80
N VAL A 414 -13.98 10.28 11.82
CA VAL A 414 -14.04 9.46 13.05
C VAL A 414 -12.64 9.10 13.56
N ARG A 415 -11.72 8.75 12.65
CA ARG A 415 -10.33 8.38 13.00
C ARG A 415 -9.45 9.56 13.41
N ALA A 416 -9.83 10.78 13.04
CA ALA A 416 -9.10 12.01 13.42
C ALA A 416 -9.43 12.49 14.85
N VAL A 417 -10.49 11.99 15.48
CA VAL A 417 -10.86 12.35 16.86
C VAL A 417 -10.03 11.50 17.83
N PRO A 418 -9.19 12.09 18.70
CA PRO A 418 -8.49 11.34 19.75
C PRO A 418 -9.51 10.69 20.69
N THR A 419 -9.37 9.40 20.90
CA THR A 419 -10.17 8.62 21.88
C THR A 419 -9.65 8.83 23.30
#